data_8721ad7b85de95f2fd1b21157d4a7f20
#
_entry.id   8721ad7b85de95f2fd1b21157d4a7f20
#
_cell.length_a   1.000
_cell.length_b   1.000
_cell.length_c   1.000
_cell.angle_alpha   90.00
_cell.angle_beta   90.00
_cell.angle_gamma   90.00
#
_symmetry.space_group_name_H-M   'P 1'
#
loop_
_entity.id
_entity.type
_entity.pdbx_description
1 polymer ?
#
loop_
_entity_poly.entity_id
_entity_poly.type
_entity_poly.pdbx_seq_one_letter_code
_entity_poly.pdbx_strand_id
1 'polypeptide(L)'
;MTHNYGRDLAYLARLLPLRLPYLGLLGPRNRRESLLGDLTSYGTALDEASLASLYSPIGLNIGADTPDEIALSILAEIKAVFASRRAGFLRDSRAPIHATEVAALASPVLT
;
A
#
# COMPACT_ATOMS: atom_id res chain seq x y z
N MET A 1 -7.06 -9.92 -0.81
CA MET A 1 -8.23 -9.39 -0.08
C MET A 1 -9.13 -10.54 0.39
N THR A 2 -8.97 -10.94 1.62
CA THR A 2 -9.82 -12.00 2.20
C THR A 2 -10.38 -11.49 3.52
N HIS A 3 -11.43 -12.16 4.01
CA HIS A 3 -11.99 -11.90 5.33
C HIS A 3 -11.56 -12.96 6.34
N ASN A 4 -10.70 -13.87 5.94
CA ASN A 4 -10.23 -14.95 6.79
C ASN A 4 -8.86 -14.60 7.36
N TYR A 5 -8.80 -14.43 8.67
CA TYR A 5 -7.58 -14.04 9.36
C TYR A 5 -6.43 -15.02 9.13
N GLY A 6 -6.72 -16.32 9.23
CA GLY A 6 -5.69 -17.34 9.04
C GLY A 6 -5.12 -17.35 7.63
N ARG A 7 -5.96 -17.13 6.63
CA ARG A 7 -5.50 -17.03 5.24
C ARG A 7 -4.68 -15.78 5.02
N ASP A 8 -5.12 -14.64 5.57
CA ASP A 8 -4.37 -13.41 5.46
C ASP A 8 -3.00 -13.56 6.08
N LEU A 9 -2.92 -14.20 7.24
CA LEU A 9 -1.66 -14.45 7.91
C LEU A 9 -0.73 -15.32 7.04
N ALA A 10 -1.27 -16.40 6.46
CA ALA A 10 -0.50 -17.29 5.61
C ALA A 10 0.00 -16.58 4.35
N TYR A 11 -0.86 -15.77 3.72
CA TYR A 11 -0.47 -15.02 2.53
C TYR A 11 0.59 -13.99 2.84
N LEU A 12 0.44 -13.26 3.94
CA LEU A 12 1.45 -12.28 4.33
C LEU A 12 2.80 -12.93 4.60
N ALA A 13 2.80 -14.07 5.27
CA ALA A 13 4.04 -14.79 5.54
C ALA A 13 4.79 -15.15 4.26
N ARG A 14 4.06 -15.44 3.19
CA ARG A 14 4.65 -15.82 1.91
C ARG A 14 4.98 -14.62 1.02
N LEU A 15 4.15 -13.58 1.07
CA LEU A 15 4.25 -12.47 0.11
C LEU A 15 5.16 -11.35 0.58
N LEU A 16 5.19 -11.07 1.89
CA LEU A 16 6.03 -9.99 2.39
C LEU A 16 7.51 -10.13 2.03
N PRO A 17 8.11 -11.34 2.16
CA PRO A 17 9.52 -11.49 1.79
C PRO A 17 9.82 -11.30 0.31
N LEU A 18 8.81 -11.38 -0.55
CA LEU A 18 9.01 -11.22 -1.99
C LEU A 18 9.24 -9.77 -2.41
N ARG A 19 8.96 -8.83 -1.52
CA ARG A 19 9.15 -7.38 -1.77
C ARG A 19 8.46 -6.93 -3.06
N LEU A 20 7.18 -7.29 -3.16
CA LEU A 20 6.36 -6.91 -4.29
C LEU A 20 6.20 -5.38 -4.33
N PRO A 21 6.02 -4.79 -5.52
CA PRO A 21 5.82 -3.34 -5.62
C PRO A 21 4.58 -2.85 -4.88
N TYR A 22 3.59 -3.71 -4.75
CA TYR A 22 2.34 -3.35 -4.07
C TYR A 22 1.73 -4.59 -3.45
N LEU A 23 1.46 -4.53 -2.16
CA LEU A 23 0.75 -5.59 -1.45
C LEU A 23 -0.30 -4.92 -0.59
N GLY A 24 -1.57 -5.10 -0.93
CA GLY A 24 -2.67 -4.45 -0.23
C GLY A 24 -3.36 -5.40 0.73
N LEU A 25 -3.70 -4.90 1.90
CA LEU A 25 -4.41 -5.68 2.92
C LEU A 25 -5.69 -4.96 3.29
N LEU A 26 -6.81 -5.64 3.06
CA LEU A 26 -8.13 -5.12 3.41
C LEU A 26 -8.36 -5.28 4.90
N GLY A 27 -9.00 -4.29 5.50
CA GLY A 27 -9.39 -4.33 6.90
C GLY A 27 -8.85 -3.15 7.67
N PRO A 28 -9.31 -2.98 8.90
CA PRO A 28 -8.91 -1.84 9.72
C PRO A 28 -7.47 -1.94 10.19
N ARG A 29 -6.95 -0.83 10.68
CA ARG A 29 -5.56 -0.74 11.12
C ARG A 29 -5.24 -1.73 12.23
N ASN A 30 -6.16 -1.98 13.14
CA ASN A 30 -5.91 -2.94 14.24
C ASN A 30 -5.74 -4.36 13.71
N ARG A 31 -6.38 -4.72 12.62
CA ARG A 31 -6.18 -6.03 11.99
C ARG A 31 -4.76 -6.16 11.44
N ARG A 32 -4.26 -5.10 10.82
CA ARG A 32 -2.88 -5.04 10.35
C ARG A 32 -1.90 -5.25 11.50
N GLU A 33 -2.11 -4.55 12.60
CA GLU A 33 -1.22 -4.66 13.76
C GLU A 33 -1.22 -6.08 14.33
N SER A 34 -2.40 -6.70 14.42
CA SER A 34 -2.50 -8.08 14.89
C SER A 34 -1.78 -9.05 13.98
N LEU A 35 -1.97 -8.92 12.67
CA LEU A 35 -1.32 -9.81 11.70
C LEU A 35 0.19 -9.68 11.74
N LEU A 36 0.71 -8.46 11.79
CA LEU A 36 2.15 -8.24 11.83
C LEU A 36 2.76 -8.74 13.16
N GLY A 37 2.03 -8.55 14.26
CA GLY A 37 2.47 -9.08 15.55
C GLY A 37 2.55 -10.59 15.56
N ASP A 38 1.56 -11.26 14.98
CA ASP A 38 1.55 -12.72 14.90
C ASP A 38 2.67 -13.23 14.00
N LEU A 39 2.92 -12.56 12.88
CA LEU A 39 4.04 -12.96 12.00
C LEU A 39 5.37 -12.88 12.74
N THR A 40 5.58 -11.83 13.50
CA THR A 40 6.79 -11.68 14.29
C THR A 40 6.90 -12.79 15.32
N SER A 41 5.80 -13.14 15.97
CA SER A 41 5.77 -14.23 16.95
C SER A 41 6.13 -15.59 16.35
N TYR A 42 5.80 -15.79 15.09
CA TYR A 42 6.11 -17.04 14.39
C TYR A 42 7.48 -16.99 13.71
N GLY A 43 8.25 -15.96 13.97
CA GLY A 43 9.63 -15.90 13.49
C GLY A 43 9.80 -15.30 12.09
N THR A 44 8.76 -14.73 11.52
CA THR A 44 8.87 -14.05 10.23
C THR A 44 9.62 -12.74 10.40
N ALA A 45 10.70 -12.56 9.64
CA ALA A 45 11.45 -11.32 9.70
C ALA A 45 10.72 -10.24 8.91
N LEU A 46 10.47 -9.12 9.57
CA LEU A 46 9.81 -7.96 8.96
C LEU A 46 10.82 -6.82 8.91
N ASP A 47 11.22 -6.42 7.70
CA ASP A 47 12.11 -5.28 7.54
C ASP A 47 11.37 -4.11 6.92
N GLU A 48 12.00 -2.95 6.92
CA GLU A 48 11.39 -1.73 6.40
C GLU A 48 11.04 -1.86 4.92
N ALA A 49 11.87 -2.54 4.14
CA ALA A 49 11.63 -2.70 2.71
C ALA A 49 10.38 -3.52 2.45
N SER A 50 10.18 -4.60 3.23
CA SER A 50 8.97 -5.41 3.11
C SER A 50 7.73 -4.62 3.52
N LEU A 51 7.81 -3.88 4.63
CA LEU A 51 6.69 -3.12 5.15
C LEU A 51 6.35 -1.91 4.26
N ALA A 52 7.34 -1.35 3.58
CA ALA A 52 7.11 -0.20 2.70
C ALA A 52 6.19 -0.54 1.53
N SER A 53 6.14 -1.79 1.10
CA SER A 53 5.27 -2.21 0.00
C SER A 53 3.91 -2.70 0.50
N LEU A 54 3.69 -2.72 1.81
CA LEU A 54 2.42 -3.13 2.39
C LEU A 54 1.52 -1.92 2.57
N TYR A 55 0.40 -1.92 1.87
CA TYR A 55 -0.59 -0.84 1.93
C TYR A 55 -1.78 -1.31 2.74
N SER A 56 -1.83 -0.89 3.98
CA SER A 56 -2.86 -1.30 4.93
C SER A 56 -3.17 -0.16 5.91
N PRO A 57 -4.41 0.24 6.03
CA PRO A 57 -5.56 -0.22 5.25
C PRO A 57 -5.41 0.10 3.77
N ILE A 58 -5.91 -0.82 2.93
CA ILE A 58 -5.78 -0.68 1.48
C ILE A 58 -6.63 0.48 0.94
N GLY A 59 -6.12 1.19 -0.05
CA GLY A 59 -6.85 2.25 -0.75
C GLY A 59 -6.43 3.66 -0.35
N LEU A 60 -6.75 4.61 -1.20
CA LEU A 60 -6.50 6.02 -0.90
C LEU A 60 -7.51 6.54 0.11
N ASN A 61 -7.11 7.56 0.85
CA ASN A 61 -7.98 8.20 1.84
C ASN A 61 -8.94 9.18 1.14
N ILE A 62 -10.02 8.65 0.59
CA ILE A 62 -11.02 9.45 -0.12
C ILE A 62 -12.39 9.36 0.53
N GLY A 63 -12.47 8.81 1.74
CA GLY A 63 -13.75 8.67 2.43
C GLY A 63 -14.62 7.57 1.85
N ALA A 64 -14.02 6.56 1.24
CA ALA A 64 -14.76 5.46 0.62
C ALA A 64 -15.53 4.67 1.68
N ASP A 65 -16.80 4.39 1.39
CA ASP A 65 -17.69 3.70 2.31
C ASP A 65 -18.36 2.50 1.66
N THR A 66 -18.88 2.67 0.45
CA THR A 66 -19.54 1.57 -0.27
C THR A 66 -18.50 0.66 -0.94
N PRO A 67 -18.89 -0.59 -1.29
CA PRO A 67 -17.96 -1.47 -2.00
C PRO A 67 -17.41 -0.86 -3.29
N ASP A 68 -18.23 -0.14 -4.04
CA ASP A 68 -17.78 0.51 -5.27
C ASP A 68 -16.78 1.61 -4.99
N GLU A 69 -17.02 2.38 -3.93
CA GLU A 69 -16.10 3.45 -3.52
C GLU A 69 -14.79 2.87 -3.01
N ILE A 70 -14.86 1.78 -2.27
CA ILE A 70 -13.67 1.10 -1.79
C ILE A 70 -12.85 0.58 -2.97
N ALA A 71 -13.51 -0.04 -3.95
CA ALA A 71 -12.82 -0.51 -5.16
C ALA A 71 -12.14 0.64 -5.89
N LEU A 72 -12.80 1.79 -6.00
CA LEU A 72 -12.21 2.97 -6.61
C LEU A 72 -10.95 3.43 -5.86
N SER A 73 -11.03 3.45 -4.54
CA SER A 73 -9.89 3.87 -3.73
C SER A 73 -8.69 2.92 -3.90
N ILE A 74 -8.95 1.63 -4.04
CA ILE A 74 -7.91 0.63 -4.25
C ILE A 74 -7.25 0.79 -5.62
N LEU A 75 -8.06 0.90 -6.66
CA LEU A 75 -7.53 1.07 -8.01
C LEU A 75 -6.74 2.36 -8.14
N ALA A 76 -7.22 3.42 -7.50
CA ALA A 76 -6.52 4.70 -7.53
C ALA A 76 -5.17 4.61 -6.79
N GLU A 77 -5.11 3.89 -5.68
CA GLU A 77 -3.86 3.69 -4.95
C GLU A 77 -2.86 2.90 -5.78
N ILE A 78 -3.31 1.83 -6.42
CA ILE A 78 -2.47 1.02 -7.29
C ILE A 78 -1.90 1.90 -8.41
N LYS A 79 -2.74 2.70 -9.04
CA LYS A 79 -2.30 3.60 -10.11
C LYS A 79 -1.26 4.59 -9.60
N ALA A 80 -1.50 5.16 -8.42
CA ALA A 80 -0.57 6.13 -7.84
C ALA A 80 0.79 5.48 -7.55
N VAL A 81 0.78 4.28 -6.99
CA VAL A 81 2.01 3.58 -6.66
C VAL A 81 2.82 3.28 -7.92
N PHE A 82 2.19 2.75 -8.96
CA PHE A 82 2.90 2.41 -10.18
C PHE A 82 3.29 3.64 -11.01
N ALA A 83 2.66 4.79 -10.76
CA ALA A 83 3.05 6.05 -11.38
C ALA A 83 4.06 6.82 -10.52
N SER A 84 4.38 6.30 -9.35
CA SER A 84 5.22 6.97 -8.37
C SER A 84 4.70 8.35 -8.00
N ARG A 85 3.40 8.42 -7.72
CA ARG A 85 2.71 9.66 -7.39
C ARG A 85 2.10 9.57 -6.00
N ARG A 86 1.92 10.72 -5.36
CA ARG A 86 1.31 10.78 -4.02
C ARG A 86 -0.20 10.88 -4.06
N ALA A 87 -0.77 11.12 -5.23
CA ALA A 87 -2.21 11.14 -5.45
C ALA A 87 -2.95 12.20 -4.61
N GLY A 88 -2.36 13.38 -4.47
CA GLY A 88 -3.06 14.52 -3.91
C GLY A 88 -3.98 15.15 -4.97
N PHE A 89 -4.56 16.31 -4.63
CA PHE A 89 -5.35 17.04 -5.61
C PHE A 89 -4.45 17.57 -6.71
N LEU A 90 -4.87 17.36 -7.95
CA LEU A 90 -4.09 17.80 -9.10
C LEU A 90 -3.90 19.31 -9.10
N ARG A 91 -4.90 20.06 -8.62
CA ARG A 91 -4.81 21.53 -8.55
C ARG A 91 -3.71 22.02 -7.63
N ASP A 92 -3.27 21.18 -6.68
CA ASP A 92 -2.22 21.53 -5.74
C ASP A 92 -0.84 21.18 -6.26
N SER A 93 -0.77 20.53 -7.41
CA SER A 93 0.51 20.15 -8.02
C SER A 93 0.99 21.26 -8.94
N ARG A 94 2.26 21.59 -8.84
CA ARG A 94 2.90 22.57 -9.73
C ARG A 94 3.66 21.89 -10.85
N ALA A 95 3.83 20.59 -10.79
CA ALA A 95 4.51 19.85 -11.83
C ALA A 95 3.56 19.63 -13.01
N PRO A 96 4.09 19.46 -14.23
CA PRO A 96 3.26 19.06 -15.36
C PRO A 96 2.54 17.74 -15.07
N ILE A 97 1.31 17.60 -15.58
CA ILE A 97 0.50 16.43 -15.31
C ILE A 97 1.24 15.14 -15.67
N HIS A 98 1.99 15.14 -16.75
CA HIS A 98 2.68 13.96 -17.23
C HIS A 98 4.13 13.89 -16.80
N ALA A 99 4.57 14.76 -15.89
CA ALA A 99 5.90 14.64 -15.31
C ALA A 99 5.95 13.38 -14.46
N THR A 100 7.05 12.65 -14.52
CA THR A 100 7.20 11.42 -13.75
C THR A 100 7.85 11.73 -12.40
N GLU A 101 7.38 11.06 -11.36
CA GLU A 101 8.03 11.15 -10.07
C GLU A 101 9.44 10.54 -10.11
N VAL A 102 9.64 9.61 -11.02
CA VAL A 102 10.97 9.04 -11.21
C VAL A 102 11.96 10.12 -11.61
N ALA A 103 11.58 10.99 -12.54
CA ALA A 103 12.43 12.12 -12.92
C ALA A 103 12.66 13.06 -11.76
N ALA A 104 11.61 13.34 -10.98
CA ALA A 104 11.73 14.19 -9.81
C ALA A 104 12.63 13.56 -8.75
N LEU A 105 12.50 12.25 -8.55
CA LEU A 105 13.33 11.53 -7.58
C LEU A 105 14.77 11.41 -8.05
N ALA A 106 14.97 11.29 -9.35
CA ALA A 106 16.32 11.21 -9.89
C ALA A 106 17.09 12.50 -9.67
N SER A 107 16.40 13.59 -9.53
CA SER A 107 17.06 14.83 -9.17
C SER A 107 17.21 14.93 -7.67
N PRO A 108 17.40 13.94 -7.07
CA PRO A 108 17.58 13.56 -5.77
C PRO A 108 16.69 13.93 -4.83
N VAL A 109 16.11 13.86 -4.96
CA VAL A 109 15.34 13.80 -4.26
C VAL A 109 14.68 13.25 -3.88
N LEU A 110 14.34 12.96 -3.93
CA LEU A 110 13.62 12.38 -3.77
C LEU A 110 13.15 11.82 -3.32
N THR A 111 13.22 11.84 -3.09
CA THR A 111 12.63 11.19 -2.70
C THR A 111 12.42 11.17 -2.08
#